data_946a0d60002061e6ae2a8831cd14704a
#
_entry.id   946a0d60002061e6ae2a8831cd14704a
#
_cell.length_a   1.000
_cell.length_b   1.000
_cell.length_c   1.000
_cell.angle_alpha   90.00
_cell.angle_beta   90.00
_cell.angle_gamma   90.00
#
_symmetry.space_group_name_H-M   'P 1'
#
loop_
_entity.id
_entity.type
_entity.pdbx_description
1 polymer ?
#
loop_
_entity_poly.entity_id
_entity_poly.type
_entity_poly.pdbx_seq_one_letter_code
_entity_poly.pdbx_strand_id
1 'polypeptide(L)'
;MKTEKEIKDFFEKVEAIQNGHFILSSGKRSKIYCQCSKLFEDPRNGEMVCEELKYRVQENIDDEIDYVISPALGGLLVGYELARSLGSKFIFYERVDNEFELRRGFNIKENANVLFVEDVITTGKSTNECLEKLKPLNI
;
A
#
# COMPACT_ATOMS: atom_id res chain seq x y z
N MET A 1 13.31 -11.51 -9.37
CA MET A 1 12.50 -10.28 -9.53
C MET A 1 11.76 -10.34 -10.87
N LYS A 2 10.46 -10.08 -10.87
CA LYS A 2 9.63 -10.07 -12.09
C LYS A 2 9.82 -8.77 -12.87
N THR A 3 9.73 -8.86 -14.21
CA THR A 3 9.70 -7.67 -15.07
C THR A 3 8.36 -6.92 -14.91
N GLU A 4 8.34 -5.64 -15.24
CA GLU A 4 7.11 -4.85 -15.25
C GLU A 4 6.01 -5.47 -16.10
N LYS A 5 6.39 -6.07 -17.24
CA LYS A 5 5.46 -6.77 -18.12
C LYS A 5 4.83 -7.99 -17.43
N GLU A 6 5.64 -8.83 -16.79
CA GLU A 6 5.15 -10.01 -16.07
C GLU A 6 4.22 -9.65 -14.92
N ILE A 7 4.52 -8.55 -14.21
CA ILE A 7 3.66 -8.02 -13.14
C ILE A 7 2.33 -7.54 -13.74
N LYS A 8 2.38 -6.75 -14.81
CA LYS A 8 1.18 -6.24 -15.47
C LYS A 8 0.30 -7.38 -16.00
N ASP A 9 0.89 -8.34 -16.73
CA ASP A 9 0.17 -9.51 -17.26
C ASP A 9 -0.51 -10.30 -16.13
N PHE A 10 0.17 -10.42 -14.98
CA PHE A 10 -0.39 -11.06 -13.80
C PHE A 10 -1.57 -10.26 -13.22
N PHE A 11 -1.45 -8.94 -13.09
CA PHE A 11 -2.51 -8.06 -12.57
C PHE A 11 -3.75 -8.08 -13.48
N GLU A 12 -3.56 -8.13 -14.80
CA GLU A 12 -4.64 -8.29 -15.75
C GLU A 12 -5.31 -9.67 -15.63
N LYS A 13 -4.51 -10.73 -15.47
CA LYS A 13 -5.00 -12.10 -15.30
C LYS A 13 -5.91 -12.28 -14.09
N VAL A 14 -5.60 -11.61 -12.97
CA VAL A 14 -6.39 -11.66 -11.73
C VAL A 14 -7.43 -10.53 -11.65
N GLU A 15 -7.66 -9.82 -12.75
CA GLU A 15 -8.62 -8.71 -12.87
C GLU A 15 -8.35 -7.51 -11.93
N ALA A 16 -7.14 -7.41 -11.39
CA ALA A 16 -6.72 -6.25 -10.60
C ALA A 16 -6.52 -5.01 -11.48
N ILE A 17 -6.17 -5.20 -12.75
CA ILE A 17 -6.18 -4.16 -13.79
C ILE A 17 -7.17 -4.58 -14.87
N GLN A 18 -8.10 -3.69 -15.16
CA GLN A 18 -9.12 -3.91 -16.18
C GLN A 18 -9.03 -2.83 -17.26
N ASN A 19 -9.08 -3.25 -18.52
CA ASN A 19 -9.12 -2.36 -19.67
C ASN A 19 -10.57 -2.20 -20.13
N GLY A 20 -11.01 -0.95 -20.36
CA GLY A 20 -12.41 -0.69 -20.73
C GLY A 20 -12.74 0.80 -20.77
N HIS A 21 -13.99 1.14 -20.50
CA HIS A 21 -14.46 2.52 -20.40
C HIS A 21 -15.07 2.71 -19.00
N PHE A 22 -14.33 3.39 -18.14
CA PHE A 22 -14.71 3.57 -16.75
C PHE A 22 -14.96 5.05 -16.44
N ILE A 23 -15.88 5.30 -15.51
CA ILE A 23 -16.07 6.62 -14.89
C ILE A 23 -15.52 6.50 -13.47
N LEU A 24 -14.46 7.25 -13.19
CA LEU A 24 -13.82 7.28 -11.88
C LEU A 24 -14.68 8.06 -10.87
N SER A 25 -14.41 7.90 -9.58
CA SER A 25 -15.09 8.67 -8.50
C SER A 25 -14.96 10.19 -8.66
N SER A 26 -13.91 10.66 -9.34
CA SER A 26 -13.72 12.06 -9.72
C SER A 26 -14.63 12.53 -10.88
N GLY A 27 -15.43 11.63 -11.48
CA GLY A 27 -16.22 11.88 -12.70
C GLY A 27 -15.41 11.85 -14.00
N LYS A 28 -14.09 11.67 -13.93
CA LYS A 28 -13.24 11.56 -15.12
C LYS A 28 -13.37 10.18 -15.77
N ARG A 29 -13.23 10.14 -17.10
CA ARG A 29 -13.20 8.89 -17.87
C ARG A 29 -11.80 8.31 -17.87
N SER A 30 -11.71 6.98 -17.72
CA SER A 30 -10.46 6.23 -17.84
C SER A 30 -10.65 5.02 -18.72
N LYS A 31 -9.59 4.61 -19.43
CA LYS A 31 -9.52 3.35 -20.16
C LYS A 31 -9.02 2.20 -19.29
N ILE A 32 -8.52 2.51 -18.09
CA ILE A 32 -7.96 1.56 -17.14
C ILE A 32 -8.66 1.77 -15.81
N TYR A 33 -9.01 0.67 -15.15
CA TYR A 33 -9.47 0.64 -13.77
C TYR A 33 -8.61 -0.30 -12.95
N CYS A 34 -8.16 0.16 -11.78
CA CYS A 34 -7.37 -0.63 -10.84
C CYS A 34 -8.22 -0.99 -9.62
N GLN A 35 -8.25 -2.28 -9.30
CA GLN A 35 -8.90 -2.84 -8.11
C GLN A 35 -7.94 -3.81 -7.43
N CYS A 36 -6.94 -3.27 -6.72
CA CYS A 36 -5.85 -4.06 -6.16
C CYS A 36 -6.29 -5.07 -5.10
N SER A 37 -7.46 -4.89 -4.46
CA SER A 37 -8.03 -5.90 -3.57
C SER A 37 -8.26 -7.27 -4.24
N LYS A 38 -8.41 -7.31 -5.58
CA LYS A 38 -8.49 -8.55 -6.35
C LYS A 38 -7.21 -9.40 -6.27
N LEU A 39 -6.07 -8.79 -6.08
CA LEU A 39 -4.81 -9.52 -5.85
C LEU A 39 -4.87 -10.35 -4.55
N PHE A 40 -5.53 -9.81 -3.54
CA PHE A 40 -5.61 -10.38 -2.20
C PHE A 40 -6.85 -11.27 -1.98
N GLU A 41 -7.67 -11.48 -3.00
CA GLU A 41 -8.76 -12.46 -2.98
C GLU A 41 -8.20 -13.88 -2.80
N ASP A 42 -7.05 -14.18 -3.40
CA ASP A 42 -6.25 -15.36 -3.09
C ASP A 42 -5.00 -14.92 -2.30
N PRO A 43 -4.85 -15.30 -1.02
CA PRO A 43 -3.70 -14.93 -0.20
C PRO A 43 -2.34 -15.28 -0.82
N ARG A 44 -2.27 -16.34 -1.62
CA ARG A 44 -1.02 -16.75 -2.32
C ARG A 44 -0.59 -15.70 -3.36
N ASN A 45 -1.53 -15.03 -3.99
CA ASN A 45 -1.25 -13.92 -4.90
C ASN A 45 -0.72 -12.71 -4.13
N GLY A 46 -1.33 -12.40 -2.97
CA GLY A 46 -0.87 -11.37 -2.07
C GLY A 46 0.56 -11.59 -1.60
N GLU A 47 0.86 -12.82 -1.15
CA GLU A 47 2.21 -13.23 -0.76
C GLU A 47 3.22 -13.01 -1.90
N MET A 48 2.92 -13.49 -3.11
CA MET A 48 3.80 -13.34 -4.27
C MET A 48 4.07 -11.87 -4.63
N VAL A 49 3.05 -11.02 -4.59
CA VAL A 49 3.19 -9.59 -4.87
C VAL A 49 4.01 -8.89 -3.80
N CYS A 50 3.77 -9.20 -2.54
CA CYS A 50 4.48 -8.57 -1.43
C CYS A 50 5.93 -9.06 -1.30
N GLU A 51 6.25 -10.31 -1.67
CA GLU A 51 7.64 -10.74 -1.81
C GLU A 51 8.36 -9.96 -2.94
N GLU A 52 7.71 -9.69 -4.05
CA GLU A 52 8.26 -8.84 -5.12
C GLU A 52 8.47 -7.39 -4.65
N LEU A 53 7.52 -6.82 -3.90
CA LEU A 53 7.66 -5.49 -3.28
C LEU A 53 8.82 -5.47 -2.28
N LYS A 54 8.96 -6.48 -1.44
CA LYS A 54 10.07 -6.62 -0.49
C LYS A 54 11.43 -6.55 -1.20
N TYR A 55 11.62 -7.28 -2.29
CA TYR A 55 12.87 -7.20 -3.06
C TYR A 55 13.15 -5.76 -3.52
N ARG A 56 12.14 -5.06 -4.02
CA ARG A 56 12.27 -3.66 -4.46
C ARG A 56 12.58 -2.71 -3.30
N VAL A 57 11.98 -2.93 -2.14
CA VAL A 57 12.30 -2.17 -0.91
C VAL A 57 13.77 -2.38 -0.54
N GLN A 58 14.21 -3.64 -0.46
CA GLN A 58 15.58 -3.99 -0.07
C GLN A 58 16.65 -3.57 -1.08
N GLU A 59 16.30 -3.40 -2.36
CA GLU A 59 17.24 -2.84 -3.37
C GLU A 59 17.45 -1.33 -3.22
N ASN A 60 16.54 -0.61 -2.57
CA ASN A 60 16.54 0.85 -2.49
C ASN A 60 16.73 1.40 -1.08
N ILE A 61 16.56 0.57 -0.06
CA ILE A 61 16.61 0.96 1.35
C ILE A 61 17.50 -0.05 2.08
N ASP A 62 18.64 0.42 2.60
CA ASP A 62 19.59 -0.40 3.34
C ASP A 62 19.19 -0.59 4.81
N ASP A 63 18.38 0.34 5.34
CA ASP A 63 17.93 0.33 6.72
C ASP A 63 16.84 -0.72 6.97
N GLU A 64 16.85 -1.32 8.15
CA GLU A 64 15.78 -2.20 8.60
C GLU A 64 14.49 -1.39 8.81
N ILE A 65 13.37 -1.89 8.32
CA ILE A 65 12.05 -1.25 8.46
C ILE A 65 11.38 -1.73 9.75
N ASP A 66 11.18 -0.81 10.70
CA ASP A 66 10.50 -1.11 11.97
C ASP A 66 8.99 -1.25 11.80
N TYR A 67 8.39 -0.37 11.00
CA TYR A 67 6.94 -0.32 10.78
C TYR A 67 6.59 -0.17 9.32
N VAL A 68 5.61 -0.95 8.88
CA VAL A 68 4.86 -0.67 7.66
C VAL A 68 3.54 -0.01 8.04
N ILE A 69 3.23 1.11 7.40
CA ILE A 69 2.00 1.88 7.65
C ILE A 69 1.21 1.99 6.35
N SER A 70 -0.11 1.85 6.45
CA SER A 70 -1.01 2.04 5.31
C SER A 70 -2.28 2.80 5.71
N PRO A 71 -2.99 3.43 4.76
CA PRO A 71 -4.33 3.93 5.01
C PRO A 71 -5.35 2.79 4.92
N ALA A 72 -6.29 2.74 5.84
CA ALA A 72 -7.47 1.91 5.69
C ALA A 72 -8.42 2.59 4.66
N LEU A 73 -9.16 1.82 3.86
CA LEU A 73 -9.33 0.36 3.88
C LEU A 73 -8.41 -0.35 2.87
N GLY A 74 -8.16 0.24 1.69
CA GLY A 74 -7.48 -0.38 0.56
C GLY A 74 -6.07 -0.87 0.87
N GLY A 75 -5.30 -0.07 1.61
CA GLY A 75 -3.92 -0.40 1.96
C GLY A 75 -3.74 -1.49 3.02
N LEU A 76 -4.82 -1.95 3.69
CA LEU A 76 -4.67 -2.88 4.82
C LEU A 76 -4.02 -4.21 4.43
N LEU A 77 -4.49 -4.83 3.34
CA LEU A 77 -4.02 -6.16 2.95
C LEU A 77 -2.57 -6.11 2.46
N VAL A 78 -2.25 -5.16 1.59
CA VAL A 78 -0.87 -4.99 1.10
C VAL A 78 0.07 -4.59 2.23
N GLY A 79 -0.36 -3.71 3.13
CA GLY A 79 0.43 -3.28 4.29
C GLY A 79 0.74 -4.43 5.25
N TYR A 80 -0.29 -5.20 5.62
CA TYR A 80 -0.12 -6.34 6.51
C TYR A 80 0.81 -7.41 5.91
N GLU A 81 0.58 -7.78 4.66
CA GLU A 81 1.36 -8.84 4.01
C GLU A 81 2.80 -8.39 3.73
N LEU A 82 3.01 -7.14 3.33
CA LEU A 82 4.37 -6.59 3.16
C LEU A 82 5.12 -6.52 4.50
N ALA A 83 4.45 -6.12 5.59
CA ALA A 83 5.06 -6.14 6.92
C ALA A 83 5.45 -7.55 7.34
N ARG A 84 4.58 -8.55 7.09
CA ARG A 84 4.88 -9.97 7.34
C ARG A 84 6.14 -10.40 6.59
N SER A 85 6.25 -10.05 5.31
CA SER A 85 7.38 -10.46 4.47
C SER A 85 8.69 -9.76 4.87
N LEU A 86 8.63 -8.50 5.33
CA LEU A 86 9.78 -7.74 5.82
C LEU A 86 10.19 -8.11 7.26
N GLY A 87 9.32 -8.76 8.04
CA GLY A 87 9.52 -8.98 9.48
C GLY A 87 9.24 -7.75 10.34
N SER A 88 8.55 -6.76 9.79
CA SER A 88 8.22 -5.48 10.41
C SER A 88 6.91 -5.54 11.19
N LYS A 89 6.63 -4.53 12.02
CA LYS A 89 5.30 -4.33 12.59
C LYS A 89 4.38 -3.65 11.59
N PHE A 90 3.10 -4.00 11.64
CA PHE A 90 2.06 -3.36 10.82
C PHE A 90 1.15 -2.49 11.67
N ILE A 91 0.92 -1.26 11.23
CA ILE A 91 -0.08 -0.33 11.79
C ILE A 91 -0.78 0.39 10.64
N PHE A 92 -1.91 1.03 10.91
CA PHE A 92 -2.66 1.69 9.86
C PHE A 92 -3.39 2.94 10.34
N TYR A 93 -3.61 3.86 9.40
CA TYR A 93 -4.46 5.01 9.59
C TYR A 93 -5.91 4.66 9.26
N GLU A 94 -6.83 5.16 10.08
CA GLU A 94 -8.28 5.13 9.82
C GLU A 94 -8.77 6.54 9.51
N ARG A 95 -9.76 6.64 8.63
CA ARG A 95 -10.42 7.91 8.36
C ARG A 95 -11.55 8.14 9.38
N VAL A 96 -11.42 9.20 10.17
CA VAL A 96 -12.39 9.64 11.17
C VAL A 96 -12.72 11.10 10.86
N ASP A 97 -13.99 11.42 10.69
CA ASP A 97 -14.46 12.78 10.36
C ASP A 97 -13.68 13.44 9.21
N ASN A 98 -13.39 12.65 8.15
CA ASN A 98 -12.60 13.00 6.97
C ASN A 98 -11.10 13.23 7.19
N GLU A 99 -10.57 13.02 8.39
CA GLU A 99 -9.14 13.06 8.67
C GLU A 99 -8.57 11.66 8.93
N PHE A 100 -7.28 11.46 8.59
CA PHE A 100 -6.58 10.24 8.96
C PHE A 100 -6.05 10.32 10.38
N GLU A 101 -6.33 9.28 11.16
CA GLU A 101 -5.89 9.15 12.56
C GLU A 101 -5.25 7.79 12.81
N LEU A 102 -4.19 7.80 13.61
CA LEU A 102 -3.59 6.58 14.15
C LEU A 102 -4.32 6.22 15.45
N ARG A 103 -5.12 5.17 15.40
CA ARG A 103 -6.01 4.76 16.51
C ARG A 103 -5.57 3.42 17.09
N ARG A 104 -6.44 2.79 17.88
CA ARG A 104 -6.30 1.44 18.44
C ARG A 104 -5.10 1.25 19.36
N GLY A 105 -4.57 2.34 19.92
CA GLY A 105 -3.39 2.29 20.79
C GLY A 105 -2.08 2.04 20.04
N PHE A 106 -2.07 2.21 18.72
CA PHE A 106 -0.84 2.16 17.95
C PHE A 106 0.09 3.32 18.32
N ASN A 107 1.35 2.99 18.57
CA ASN A 107 2.40 3.96 18.84
C ASN A 107 3.62 3.61 17.98
N ILE A 108 4.23 4.65 17.42
CA ILE A 108 5.49 4.54 16.68
C ILE A 108 6.61 4.97 17.64
N LYS A 109 7.69 4.20 17.69
CA LYS A 109 8.86 4.56 18.47
C LYS A 109 9.56 5.76 17.84
N GLU A 110 10.17 6.60 18.67
CA GLU A 110 11.09 7.64 18.18
C GLU A 110 12.23 7.04 17.38
N ASN A 111 12.64 7.73 16.32
CA ASN A 111 13.70 7.33 15.40
C ASN A 111 13.44 5.96 14.71
N ALA A 112 12.18 5.56 14.56
CA ALA A 112 11.84 4.35 13.85
C ALA A 112 11.87 4.56 12.33
N ASN A 113 12.36 3.57 11.60
CA ASN A 113 12.26 3.52 10.14
C ASN A 113 10.86 3.07 9.74
N VAL A 114 10.15 3.93 9.03
CA VAL A 114 8.76 3.72 8.65
C VAL A 114 8.62 3.64 7.14
N LEU A 115 8.02 2.57 6.64
CA LEU A 115 7.62 2.40 5.25
C LEU A 115 6.12 2.65 5.11
N PHE A 116 5.75 3.68 4.34
CA PHE A 116 4.36 3.91 3.98
C PHE A 116 4.01 3.16 2.70
N VAL A 117 2.90 2.41 2.69
CA VAL A 117 2.42 1.66 1.53
C VAL A 117 0.95 1.93 1.28
N GLU A 118 0.57 2.04 0.02
CA GLU A 118 -0.82 2.18 -0.43
C GLU A 118 -1.07 1.25 -1.61
N ASP A 119 -2.30 0.77 -1.77
CA ASP A 119 -2.68 -0.15 -2.84
C ASP A 119 -2.75 0.53 -4.21
N VAL A 120 -3.28 1.75 -4.26
CA VAL A 120 -3.39 2.56 -5.49
C VAL A 120 -3.12 4.03 -5.20
N ILE A 121 -2.10 4.59 -5.81
CA ILE A 121 -1.84 6.04 -5.78
C ILE A 121 -2.34 6.66 -7.08
N THR A 122 -3.33 7.56 -6.99
CA THR A 122 -3.85 8.32 -8.14
C THR A 122 -3.36 9.76 -8.13
N THR A 123 -3.96 10.62 -7.31
CA THR A 123 -3.53 12.02 -7.14
C THR A 123 -2.50 12.18 -6.03
N GLY A 124 -2.29 11.17 -5.22
CA GLY A 124 -1.45 11.22 -4.02
C GLY A 124 -2.08 11.98 -2.84
N LYS A 125 -3.36 12.39 -2.93
CA LYS A 125 -3.99 13.17 -1.86
C LYS A 125 -3.99 12.41 -0.54
N SER A 126 -4.52 11.18 -0.51
CA SER A 126 -4.55 10.33 0.70
C SER A 126 -3.15 10.06 1.24
N THR A 127 -2.22 9.73 0.35
CA THR A 127 -0.81 9.50 0.68
C THR A 127 -0.21 10.72 1.38
N ASN A 128 -0.37 11.91 0.78
CA ASN A 128 0.16 13.15 1.36
C ASN A 128 -0.49 13.48 2.71
N GLU A 129 -1.81 13.31 2.86
CA GLU A 129 -2.50 13.51 4.12
C GLU A 129 -1.91 12.61 5.23
N CYS A 130 -1.63 11.34 4.93
CA CYS A 130 -1.01 10.42 5.89
C CYS A 130 0.44 10.81 6.22
N LEU A 131 1.25 11.15 5.21
CA LEU A 131 2.64 11.57 5.40
C LEU A 131 2.75 12.84 6.23
N GLU A 132 1.84 13.82 6.06
CA GLU A 132 1.80 15.01 6.92
C GLU A 132 1.54 14.67 8.39
N LYS A 133 0.78 13.63 8.69
CA LYS A 133 0.55 13.15 10.06
C LYS A 133 1.78 12.44 10.66
N LEU A 134 2.70 11.94 9.83
CA LEU A 134 3.95 11.30 10.29
C LEU A 134 5.04 12.34 10.62
N LYS A 135 5.08 13.48 9.93
CA LYS A 135 6.12 14.50 10.10
C LYS A 135 6.37 14.96 11.54
N PRO A 136 5.34 15.12 12.42
CA PRO A 136 5.57 15.53 13.80
C PRO A 136 6.17 14.44 14.69
N LEU A 137 6.15 13.21 14.19
CA LEU A 137 6.61 12.04 14.94
C LEU A 137 8.09 11.81 14.62
N ASN A 138 9.01 12.42 15.17
CA ASN A 138 10.46 12.23 14.96
C ASN A 138 10.88 10.78 14.55
N ILE A 139 10.56 10.43 13.28
CA ILE A 139 10.72 9.10 12.65
C ILE A 139 11.51 9.26 11.35
#